data_149f954105e759a1c5a2d0c117b6fb39
#
_entry.id   149f954105e759a1c5a2d0c117b6fb39
#
_cell.length_a   1.000
_cell.length_b   1.000
_cell.length_c   1.000
_cell.angle_alpha   90.00
_cell.angle_beta   90.00
_cell.angle_gamma   90.00
#
_symmetry.space_group_name_H-M   'P 1'
#
loop_
_entity.id
_entity.type
_entity.pdbx_description
1 polymer ?
#
loop_
_entity_poly.entity_id
_entity_poly.type
_entity_poly.pdbx_seq_one_letter_code
_entity_poly.pdbx_strand_id
1 'polypeptide(L)'
;LDALTDYKGATLQYHDVARKIEKLHILFENSDVKKGDKIAVCGRNSSQWAVAFLAIITYGAIVVPIQNEFKPEQIHNIVNHSESKLLFVGDVVATEITPEEMPSLEGIIHLPDNSLVISRSEKLTYAREHLNEMFGHKYPKYFRAEHVKYHVDAPEELAMINYTSGTTGFSKGVMLPYRALWGNLDYLIDSVSPKMGKNCNILSTLPMAHMYGLMTEFLYNIVEGNHIFFLTRLPSPTLISEALAEIKPDILFAVPLVVDKIVRKEVFPHIQTNRAKLLMNMPVINKRIKEKVRE
;
A
#
# COMPACT_ATOMS: atom_id res chain seq x y z
N LEU A 1 -19.52 0.74 -0.48
CA LEU A 1 -18.55 1.13 -1.50
C LEU A 1 -17.30 0.25 -1.35
N ASP A 2 -16.89 -0.43 -2.43
CA ASP A 2 -15.69 -1.26 -2.45
C ASP A 2 -14.45 -0.37 -2.35
N ALA A 3 -13.47 -0.82 -1.59
CA ALA A 3 -12.26 -0.04 -1.29
C ALA A 3 -10.99 -0.73 -1.77
N LEU A 4 -10.76 -1.95 -1.31
CA LEU A 4 -9.52 -2.69 -1.54
C LEU A 4 -9.84 -4.10 -2.01
N THR A 5 -9.28 -4.52 -3.13
CA THR A 5 -9.41 -5.89 -3.64
C THR A 5 -8.03 -6.50 -3.90
N ASP A 6 -7.77 -7.65 -3.32
CA ASP A 6 -6.65 -8.48 -3.74
C ASP A 6 -7.07 -9.19 -5.05
N TYR A 7 -6.37 -8.92 -6.15
CA TYR A 7 -6.76 -9.42 -7.47
C TYR A 7 -6.91 -10.94 -7.48
N LYS A 8 -8.08 -11.42 -7.92
CA LYS A 8 -8.54 -12.81 -7.82
C LYS A 8 -8.71 -13.32 -6.37
N GLY A 9 -8.88 -12.41 -5.42
CA GLY A 9 -9.08 -12.69 -3.99
C GLY A 9 -10.26 -11.90 -3.41
N ALA A 10 -10.15 -11.59 -2.11
CA ALA A 10 -11.22 -10.93 -1.38
C ALA A 10 -11.27 -9.42 -1.64
N THR A 11 -12.50 -8.87 -1.58
CA THR A 11 -12.76 -7.43 -1.59
C THR A 11 -13.15 -6.96 -0.20
N LEU A 12 -12.57 -5.85 0.24
CA LEU A 12 -12.96 -5.11 1.43
C LEU A 12 -13.68 -3.83 1.02
N GLN A 13 -14.82 -3.58 1.64
CA GLN A 13 -15.50 -2.30 1.54
C GLN A 13 -14.88 -1.28 2.51
N TYR A 14 -15.12 0.02 2.31
CA TYR A 14 -14.59 1.07 3.19
C TYR A 14 -14.96 0.85 4.67
N HIS A 15 -16.17 0.34 4.95
CA HIS A 15 -16.56 0.02 6.33
C HIS A 15 -15.79 -1.18 6.91
N ASP A 16 -15.40 -2.15 6.06
CA ASP A 16 -14.56 -3.29 6.48
C ASP A 16 -13.15 -2.83 6.80
N VAL A 17 -12.61 -1.92 5.97
CA VAL A 17 -11.30 -1.29 6.20
C VAL A 17 -11.32 -0.55 7.54
N ALA A 18 -12.31 0.31 7.79
CA ALA A 18 -12.45 1.04 9.05
C ALA A 18 -12.56 0.09 10.27
N ARG A 19 -13.33 -1.00 10.13
CA ARG A 19 -13.45 -2.03 11.17
C ARG A 19 -12.14 -2.76 11.45
N LYS A 20 -11.36 -3.07 10.41
CA LYS A 20 -10.06 -3.72 10.57
C LYS A 20 -9.03 -2.77 11.19
N ILE A 21 -9.03 -1.49 10.81
CA ILE A 21 -8.22 -0.45 11.44
C ILE A 21 -8.53 -0.38 12.94
N GLU A 22 -9.80 -0.30 13.31
CA GLU A 22 -10.21 -0.24 14.71
C GLU A 22 -9.77 -1.47 15.51
N LYS A 23 -9.83 -2.67 14.93
CA LYS A 23 -9.28 -3.87 15.58
C LYS A 23 -7.76 -3.74 15.83
N LEU A 24 -7.00 -3.21 14.89
CA LEU A 24 -5.57 -2.98 15.09
C LEU A 24 -5.31 -1.87 16.12
N HIS A 25 -6.14 -0.82 16.18
CA HIS A 25 -6.05 0.18 17.25
C HIS A 25 -6.26 -0.44 18.62
N ILE A 26 -7.26 -1.33 18.78
CA ILE A 26 -7.48 -2.08 20.04
C ILE A 26 -6.27 -2.95 20.37
N LEU A 27 -5.66 -3.61 19.37
CA LEU A 27 -4.43 -4.37 19.56
C LEU A 27 -3.29 -3.46 20.07
N PHE A 28 -3.08 -2.31 19.45
CA PHE A 28 -2.05 -1.35 19.83
C PHE A 28 -2.26 -0.79 21.23
N GLU A 29 -3.50 -0.36 21.55
CA GLU A 29 -3.87 0.15 22.87
C GLU A 29 -3.56 -0.86 23.98
N ASN A 30 -3.85 -2.14 23.76
CA ASN A 30 -3.70 -3.20 24.75
C ASN A 30 -2.30 -3.87 24.76
N SER A 31 -1.43 -3.54 23.81
CA SER A 31 -0.03 -3.98 23.77
C SER A 31 0.99 -2.88 24.08
N ASP A 32 0.56 -1.83 24.80
CA ASP A 32 1.43 -0.70 25.20
C ASP A 32 2.06 0.08 24.05
N VAL A 33 1.53 0.00 22.84
CA VAL A 33 1.95 0.88 21.74
C VAL A 33 1.48 2.31 22.06
N LYS A 34 2.40 3.26 21.97
CA LYS A 34 2.12 4.68 22.19
C LYS A 34 2.14 5.44 20.87
N LYS A 35 1.50 6.62 20.87
CA LYS A 35 1.68 7.59 19.80
C LYS A 35 3.16 7.94 19.66
N GLY A 36 3.65 8.00 18.41
CA GLY A 36 5.05 8.22 18.10
C GLY A 36 5.95 6.96 18.17
N ASP A 37 5.45 5.82 18.64
CA ASP A 37 6.17 4.55 18.49
C ASP A 37 6.25 4.19 17.00
N LYS A 38 7.39 3.59 16.59
CA LYS A 38 7.61 3.19 15.21
C LYS A 38 7.12 1.76 15.02
N ILE A 39 6.37 1.55 13.96
CA ILE A 39 5.88 0.22 13.54
C ILE A 39 6.26 0.00 12.10
N ALA A 40 7.00 -1.07 11.83
CA ALA A 40 7.42 -1.42 10.48
C ALA A 40 6.38 -2.29 9.76
N VAL A 41 6.31 -2.13 8.43
CA VAL A 41 5.47 -2.94 7.56
C VAL A 41 6.30 -3.40 6.36
N CYS A 42 6.47 -4.71 6.18
CA CYS A 42 7.24 -5.31 5.10
C CYS A 42 6.46 -6.45 4.44
N GLY A 43 6.05 -6.26 3.21
CA GLY A 43 5.28 -7.25 2.45
C GLY A 43 4.91 -6.75 1.07
N ARG A 44 4.36 -7.63 0.25
CA ARG A 44 3.82 -7.25 -1.06
C ARG A 44 2.57 -6.39 -0.91
N ASN A 45 2.29 -5.60 -1.94
CA ASN A 45 1.03 -4.86 -2.02
C ASN A 45 -0.15 -5.82 -1.80
N SER A 46 -1.00 -5.47 -0.85
CA SER A 46 -2.21 -6.23 -0.52
C SER A 46 -3.17 -5.37 0.31
N SER A 47 -4.42 -5.78 0.37
CA SER A 47 -5.43 -5.16 1.22
C SER A 47 -5.00 -5.17 2.70
N GLN A 48 -4.31 -6.21 3.15
CA GLN A 48 -3.85 -6.30 4.54
C GLN A 48 -2.66 -5.36 4.82
N TRP A 49 -1.73 -5.20 3.87
CA TRP A 49 -0.66 -4.21 3.97
C TRP A 49 -1.25 -2.79 4.07
N ALA A 50 -2.25 -2.48 3.21
CA ALA A 50 -2.95 -1.21 3.22
C ALA A 50 -3.64 -0.94 4.56
N VAL A 51 -4.35 -1.93 5.10
CA VAL A 51 -5.02 -1.84 6.42
C VAL A 51 -4.00 -1.63 7.54
N ALA A 52 -2.88 -2.37 7.55
CA ALA A 52 -1.84 -2.19 8.56
C ALA A 52 -1.23 -0.79 8.51
N PHE A 53 -0.88 -0.29 7.30
CA PHE A 53 -0.38 1.07 7.12
C PHE A 53 -1.36 2.12 7.65
N LEU A 54 -2.64 2.04 7.24
CA LEU A 54 -3.67 2.97 7.69
C LEU A 54 -3.88 2.90 9.20
N ALA A 55 -3.90 1.71 9.78
CA ALA A 55 -4.04 1.55 11.22
C ALA A 55 -2.91 2.21 12.00
N ILE A 56 -1.66 2.08 11.53
CA ILE A 56 -0.50 2.67 12.18
C ILE A 56 -0.58 4.21 12.13
N ILE A 57 -0.80 4.77 10.94
CA ILE A 57 -0.78 6.23 10.76
C ILE A 57 -1.99 6.90 11.44
N THR A 58 -3.17 6.27 11.39
CA THR A 58 -4.39 6.81 12.02
C THR A 58 -4.44 6.59 13.53
N TYR A 59 -3.56 5.74 14.09
CA TYR A 59 -3.33 5.62 15.52
C TYR A 59 -2.45 6.76 16.07
N GLY A 60 -1.65 7.39 15.21
CA GLY A 60 -0.61 8.36 15.57
C GLY A 60 0.73 7.68 15.89
N ALA A 61 0.92 6.45 15.46
CA ALA A 61 2.23 5.80 15.44
C ALA A 61 2.96 6.15 14.12
N ILE A 62 4.29 6.05 14.13
CA ILE A 62 5.14 6.35 12.99
C ILE A 62 5.27 5.10 12.14
N VAL A 63 4.82 5.15 10.89
CA VAL A 63 4.95 4.01 10.00
C VAL A 63 6.33 3.93 9.35
N VAL A 64 6.91 2.72 9.31
CA VAL A 64 8.19 2.43 8.65
C VAL A 64 7.93 1.42 7.53
N PRO A 65 7.56 1.87 6.32
CA PRO A 65 7.34 0.98 5.19
C PRO A 65 8.68 0.48 4.65
N ILE A 66 8.82 -0.84 4.56
CA ILE A 66 10.03 -1.52 4.09
C ILE A 66 9.72 -2.24 2.78
N GLN A 67 10.56 -2.05 1.77
CA GLN A 67 10.43 -2.74 0.48
C GLN A 67 10.66 -4.24 0.67
N ASN A 68 9.74 -5.05 0.18
CA ASN A 68 9.80 -6.50 0.33
C ASN A 68 10.90 -7.17 -0.53
N GLU A 69 11.51 -6.42 -1.46
CA GLU A 69 12.66 -6.84 -2.26
C GLU A 69 14.00 -6.67 -1.54
N PHE A 70 14.01 -6.02 -0.38
CA PHE A 70 15.22 -5.90 0.43
C PHE A 70 15.64 -7.24 1.00
N LYS A 71 16.97 -7.46 1.07
CA LYS A 71 17.53 -8.66 1.69
C LYS A 71 17.22 -8.69 3.20
N PRO A 72 17.13 -9.87 3.81
CA PRO A 72 16.85 -10.00 5.25
C PRO A 72 17.72 -9.09 6.12
N GLU A 73 19.03 -9.00 5.85
CA GLU A 73 19.96 -8.19 6.63
C GLU A 73 19.63 -6.69 6.53
N GLN A 74 19.12 -6.25 5.38
CA GLN A 74 18.68 -4.85 5.20
C GLN A 74 17.40 -4.58 6.00
N ILE A 75 16.46 -5.54 6.01
CA ILE A 75 15.22 -5.46 6.79
C ILE A 75 15.57 -5.38 8.28
N HIS A 76 16.45 -6.28 8.79
CA HIS A 76 16.91 -6.27 10.18
C HIS A 76 17.55 -4.92 10.56
N ASN A 77 18.44 -4.40 9.70
CA ASN A 77 19.10 -3.12 9.92
C ASN A 77 18.10 -1.95 9.98
N ILE A 78 17.08 -1.94 9.10
CA ILE A 78 16.04 -0.90 9.08
C ILE A 78 15.21 -0.97 10.36
N VAL A 79 14.76 -2.15 10.75
CA VAL A 79 13.97 -2.36 11.96
C VAL A 79 14.76 -1.90 13.20
N ASN A 80 16.02 -2.27 13.31
CA ASN A 80 16.88 -1.88 14.43
C ASN A 80 17.19 -0.38 14.42
N HIS A 81 17.56 0.18 13.25
CA HIS A 81 17.87 1.61 13.13
C HIS A 81 16.67 2.51 13.37
N SER A 82 15.49 2.10 12.94
CA SER A 82 14.25 2.83 13.22
C SER A 82 13.75 2.66 14.64
N GLU A 83 14.30 1.71 15.40
CA GLU A 83 13.79 1.29 16.71
C GLU A 83 12.31 0.90 16.64
N SER A 84 11.94 0.15 15.60
CA SER A 84 10.54 -0.30 15.44
C SER A 84 10.15 -1.24 16.57
N LYS A 85 9.01 -0.97 17.17
CA LYS A 85 8.46 -1.75 18.28
C LYS A 85 7.75 -3.02 17.80
N LEU A 86 7.05 -2.92 16.69
CA LEU A 86 6.35 -4.03 16.03
C LEU A 86 6.76 -4.08 14.55
N LEU A 87 6.65 -5.27 13.96
CA LEU A 87 6.87 -5.51 12.54
C LEU A 87 5.72 -6.32 11.96
N PHE A 88 5.00 -5.78 11.00
CA PHE A 88 4.06 -6.52 10.17
C PHE A 88 4.77 -7.12 8.96
N VAL A 89 4.61 -8.42 8.72
CA VAL A 89 5.30 -9.15 7.63
C VAL A 89 4.34 -9.91 6.73
N GLY A 90 4.64 -9.93 5.42
CA GLY A 90 4.00 -10.84 4.48
C GLY A 90 4.63 -12.23 4.49
N ASP A 91 3.96 -13.21 3.86
CA ASP A 91 4.35 -14.64 3.88
C ASP A 91 5.83 -14.90 3.57
N VAL A 92 6.32 -14.34 2.46
CA VAL A 92 7.71 -14.56 2.01
C VAL A 92 8.70 -13.98 3.00
N VAL A 93 8.47 -12.73 3.42
CA VAL A 93 9.36 -12.05 4.36
C VAL A 93 9.39 -12.77 5.71
N ALA A 94 8.24 -13.27 6.18
CA ALA A 94 8.14 -13.99 7.45
C ALA A 94 9.04 -15.25 7.50
N THR A 95 9.30 -15.88 6.36
CA THR A 95 10.14 -17.09 6.28
C THR A 95 11.63 -16.81 6.09
N GLU A 96 11.99 -15.59 5.72
CA GLU A 96 13.36 -15.19 5.39
C GLU A 96 14.07 -14.42 6.51
N ILE A 97 13.32 -13.70 7.35
CA ILE A 97 13.88 -12.89 8.43
C ILE A 97 14.27 -13.75 9.65
N THR A 98 15.27 -13.26 10.38
CA THR A 98 15.75 -13.87 11.64
C THR A 98 15.35 -12.96 12.80
N PRO A 99 14.32 -13.33 13.59
CA PRO A 99 13.85 -12.48 14.70
C PRO A 99 14.91 -12.12 15.74
N GLU A 100 15.89 -12.99 15.95
CA GLU A 100 16.99 -12.81 16.89
C GLU A 100 17.88 -11.62 16.52
N GLU A 101 17.98 -11.29 15.22
CA GLU A 101 18.71 -10.14 14.70
C GLU A 101 17.99 -8.80 14.93
N MET A 102 16.76 -8.84 15.47
CA MET A 102 15.94 -7.67 15.79
C MET A 102 15.53 -7.67 17.27
N PRO A 103 16.47 -7.48 18.20
CA PRO A 103 16.23 -7.66 19.63
C PRO A 103 15.27 -6.63 20.25
N SER A 104 15.11 -5.45 19.65
CA SER A 104 14.21 -4.39 20.14
C SER A 104 12.75 -4.63 19.83
N LEU A 105 12.40 -5.54 18.89
CA LEU A 105 11.04 -5.85 18.56
C LEU A 105 10.29 -6.53 19.73
N GLU A 106 9.12 -6.04 20.06
CA GLU A 106 8.20 -6.70 20.99
C GLU A 106 7.37 -7.79 20.29
N GLY A 107 7.20 -7.70 18.97
CA GLY A 107 6.52 -8.74 18.22
C GLY A 107 6.57 -8.57 16.71
N ILE A 108 6.36 -9.70 16.02
CA ILE A 108 6.20 -9.80 14.57
C ILE A 108 4.81 -10.35 14.29
N ILE A 109 4.05 -9.61 13.49
CA ILE A 109 2.65 -9.88 13.17
C ILE A 109 2.53 -10.23 11.69
N HIS A 110 1.86 -11.33 11.40
CA HIS A 110 1.64 -11.80 10.03
C HIS A 110 0.52 -10.98 9.36
N LEU A 111 0.79 -10.37 8.22
CA LEU A 111 -0.16 -9.50 7.51
C LEU A 111 -1.47 -10.21 7.12
N PRO A 112 -1.47 -11.43 6.58
CA PRO A 112 -2.69 -12.07 6.09
C PRO A 112 -3.81 -12.24 7.12
N ASP A 113 -3.44 -12.57 8.37
CA ASP A 113 -4.41 -12.97 9.42
C ASP A 113 -4.18 -12.30 10.77
N ASN A 114 -3.17 -11.44 10.86
CA ASN A 114 -2.68 -10.80 12.08
C ASN A 114 -2.26 -11.80 13.17
N SER A 115 -1.89 -13.03 12.81
CA SER A 115 -1.31 -13.98 13.76
C SER A 115 0.08 -13.50 14.23
N LEU A 116 0.49 -13.92 15.42
CA LEU A 116 1.83 -13.63 15.92
C LEU A 116 2.83 -14.64 15.36
N VAL A 117 3.80 -14.16 14.58
CA VAL A 117 4.97 -14.96 14.18
C VAL A 117 5.87 -15.13 15.39
N ILE A 118 6.07 -14.06 16.13
CA ILE A 118 6.76 -14.07 17.44
C ILE A 118 6.15 -12.99 18.33
N SER A 119 6.14 -13.25 19.65
CA SER A 119 5.79 -12.26 20.65
C SER A 119 6.79 -12.34 21.80
N ARG A 120 7.31 -11.18 22.21
CA ARG A 120 8.16 -10.99 23.39
C ARG A 120 7.44 -10.19 24.47
N SER A 121 6.16 -9.89 24.26
CA SER A 121 5.30 -9.13 25.17
C SER A 121 4.07 -9.94 25.53
N GLU A 122 3.88 -10.22 26.82
CA GLU A 122 2.66 -10.88 27.33
C GLU A 122 1.41 -10.08 26.98
N LYS A 123 1.49 -8.74 27.01
CA LYS A 123 0.38 -7.87 26.66
C LYS A 123 0.00 -7.99 25.19
N LEU A 124 1.00 -8.07 24.28
CA LEU A 124 0.74 -8.27 22.86
C LEU A 124 0.09 -9.63 22.60
N THR A 125 0.59 -10.68 23.25
CA THR A 125 0.01 -12.03 23.16
C THR A 125 -1.44 -12.02 23.61
N TYR A 126 -1.70 -11.49 24.81
CA TYR A 126 -3.04 -11.38 25.36
C TYR A 126 -3.99 -10.56 24.46
N ALA A 127 -3.53 -9.38 24.02
CA ALA A 127 -4.31 -8.50 23.16
C ALA A 127 -4.68 -9.18 21.83
N ARG A 128 -3.75 -9.97 21.27
CA ARG A 128 -4.02 -10.70 20.01
C ARG A 128 -5.00 -11.84 20.21
N GLU A 129 -4.86 -12.61 21.25
CA GLU A 129 -5.73 -13.76 21.56
C GLU A 129 -7.18 -13.31 21.85
N HIS A 130 -7.35 -12.18 22.55
CA HIS A 130 -8.66 -11.66 22.97
C HIS A 130 -9.18 -10.52 22.05
N LEU A 131 -8.57 -10.29 20.91
CA LEU A 131 -8.87 -9.14 20.03
C LEU A 131 -10.36 -9.07 19.63
N ASN A 132 -10.96 -10.20 19.28
CA ASN A 132 -12.37 -10.23 18.88
C ASN A 132 -13.32 -9.99 20.08
N GLU A 133 -12.96 -10.49 21.25
CA GLU A 133 -13.69 -10.27 22.51
C GLU A 133 -13.63 -8.78 22.88
N MET A 134 -12.43 -8.18 22.91
CA MET A 134 -12.24 -6.76 23.19
C MET A 134 -13.01 -5.88 22.21
N PHE A 135 -12.98 -6.22 20.92
CA PHE A 135 -13.79 -5.52 19.92
C PHE A 135 -15.28 -5.65 20.19
N GLY A 136 -15.77 -6.85 20.54
CA GLY A 136 -17.17 -7.09 20.90
C GLY A 136 -17.60 -6.35 22.15
N HIS A 137 -16.73 -6.23 23.15
CA HIS A 137 -17.00 -5.43 24.37
C HIS A 137 -17.06 -3.93 24.07
N LYS A 138 -16.13 -3.42 23.24
CA LYS A 138 -16.11 -1.99 22.84
C LYS A 138 -17.32 -1.63 21.98
N TYR A 139 -17.79 -2.57 21.14
CA TYR A 139 -18.90 -2.39 20.20
C TYR A 139 -19.94 -3.53 20.29
N PRO A 140 -20.73 -3.58 21.35
CA PRO A 140 -21.58 -4.76 21.65
C PRO A 140 -22.75 -4.95 20.69
N LYS A 141 -23.18 -3.91 19.98
CA LYS A 141 -24.30 -4.00 19.02
C LYS A 141 -23.83 -3.94 17.57
N TYR A 142 -23.11 -2.89 17.22
CA TYR A 142 -22.60 -2.64 15.87
C TYR A 142 -21.47 -1.61 15.89
N PHE A 143 -20.60 -1.69 14.90
CA PHE A 143 -19.59 -0.69 14.63
C PHE A 143 -20.05 0.17 13.44
N ARG A 144 -20.02 1.52 13.57
CA ARG A 144 -20.48 2.49 12.59
C ARG A 144 -19.49 3.64 12.45
N ALA A 145 -19.70 4.49 11.44
CA ALA A 145 -18.85 5.64 11.17
C ALA A 145 -18.68 6.60 12.36
N GLU A 146 -19.73 6.79 13.18
CA GLU A 146 -19.68 7.63 14.38
C GLU A 146 -18.72 7.13 15.47
N HIS A 147 -18.34 5.85 15.42
CA HIS A 147 -17.39 5.26 16.36
C HIS A 147 -15.93 5.44 15.90
N VAL A 148 -15.71 5.81 14.65
CA VAL A 148 -14.36 6.00 14.11
C VAL A 148 -13.75 7.27 14.69
N LYS A 149 -12.65 7.11 15.42
CA LYS A 149 -11.86 8.21 16.00
C LYS A 149 -10.41 7.98 15.69
N TYR A 150 -9.91 8.76 14.75
CA TYR A 150 -8.51 8.71 14.37
C TYR A 150 -7.70 9.79 15.08
N HIS A 151 -6.38 9.61 15.11
CA HIS A 151 -5.47 10.61 15.59
C HIS A 151 -5.65 11.91 14.80
N VAL A 152 -5.70 13.03 15.50
CA VAL A 152 -5.66 14.36 14.89
C VAL A 152 -4.21 14.77 14.81
N ASP A 153 -3.68 14.73 13.60
CA ASP A 153 -2.28 14.98 13.30
C ASP A 153 -1.95 16.48 13.23
N ALA A 154 -0.74 16.84 13.61
CA ALA A 154 -0.20 18.19 13.45
C ALA A 154 0.79 18.23 12.27
N PRO A 155 0.93 19.41 11.58
CA PRO A 155 1.76 19.51 10.36
C PRO A 155 3.20 19.02 10.53
N GLU A 156 3.83 19.35 11.64
CA GLU A 156 5.24 19.02 11.92
C GLU A 156 5.42 17.68 12.64
N GLU A 157 4.33 17.02 13.01
CA GLU A 157 4.39 15.70 13.62
C GLU A 157 4.90 14.67 12.61
N LEU A 158 5.79 13.78 13.05
CA LEU A 158 6.40 12.75 12.20
C LEU A 158 5.36 11.67 11.86
N ALA A 159 5.07 11.51 10.59
CA ALA A 159 4.11 10.53 10.10
C ALA A 159 4.78 9.18 9.73
N MET A 160 5.94 9.25 9.09
CA MET A 160 6.63 8.06 8.62
C MET A 160 8.13 8.25 8.46
N ILE A 161 8.87 7.13 8.44
CA ILE A 161 10.29 7.09 8.08
C ILE A 161 10.42 6.18 6.86
N ASN A 162 10.75 6.76 5.70
CA ASN A 162 10.93 6.01 4.46
C ASN A 162 12.41 5.75 4.20
N TYR A 163 12.79 4.48 4.03
CA TYR A 163 14.17 4.10 3.79
C TYR A 163 14.47 4.00 2.31
N THR A 164 15.55 4.66 1.90
CA THR A 164 16.06 4.58 0.52
C THR A 164 17.34 3.75 0.49
N SER A 165 17.56 3.01 -0.61
CA SER A 165 18.83 2.33 -0.87
C SER A 165 19.93 3.37 -1.02
N GLY A 166 20.74 3.56 0.02
CA GLY A 166 21.87 4.48 -0.04
C GLY A 166 22.93 4.02 -1.02
N THR A 167 23.52 4.94 -1.78
CA THR A 167 24.69 4.68 -2.67
C THR A 167 25.92 4.18 -1.91
N THR A 168 25.93 4.34 -0.58
CA THR A 168 27.02 3.94 0.32
C THR A 168 26.80 2.58 0.98
N GLY A 169 25.79 1.80 0.57
CA GLY A 169 25.48 0.47 1.13
C GLY A 169 24.60 0.50 2.39
N PHE A 170 24.43 1.64 3.06
CA PHE A 170 23.53 1.78 4.21
C PHE A 170 22.25 2.48 3.79
N SER A 171 21.11 1.91 4.18
CA SER A 171 19.80 2.55 3.95
C SER A 171 19.68 3.82 4.81
N LYS A 172 19.22 4.92 4.20
CA LYS A 172 18.98 6.18 4.89
C LYS A 172 17.49 6.34 5.17
N GLY A 173 17.13 6.60 6.43
CA GLY A 173 15.76 6.88 6.84
C GLY A 173 15.41 8.36 6.61
N VAL A 174 14.51 8.63 5.68
CA VAL A 174 13.97 9.98 5.45
C VAL A 174 12.77 10.18 6.35
N MET A 175 12.86 11.14 7.25
CA MET A 175 11.80 11.50 8.19
C MET A 175 10.77 12.40 7.49
N LEU A 176 9.54 11.96 7.39
CA LEU A 176 8.46 12.65 6.68
C LEU A 176 7.36 13.07 7.66
N PRO A 177 7.19 14.38 7.90
CA PRO A 177 6.09 14.88 8.71
C PRO A 177 4.75 14.81 7.94
N TYR A 178 3.62 14.91 8.65
CA TYR A 178 2.29 14.87 8.04
C TYR A 178 2.12 15.92 6.94
N ARG A 179 2.64 17.14 7.11
CA ARG A 179 2.57 18.17 6.07
C ARG A 179 3.15 17.76 4.72
N ALA A 180 4.16 16.86 4.73
CA ALA A 180 4.75 16.36 3.48
C ALA A 180 3.79 15.41 2.74
N LEU A 181 3.00 14.63 3.48
CA LEU A 181 1.96 13.77 2.91
C LEU A 181 0.78 14.62 2.43
N TRP A 182 0.31 15.57 3.24
CA TRP A 182 -0.80 16.46 2.86
C TRP A 182 -0.52 17.26 1.61
N GLY A 183 0.67 17.89 1.51
CA GLY A 183 1.03 18.68 0.34
C GLY A 183 1.07 17.85 -0.96
N ASN A 184 1.46 16.57 -0.89
CA ASN A 184 1.38 15.67 -2.04
C ASN A 184 -0.08 15.29 -2.35
N LEU A 185 -0.91 15.05 -1.34
CA LEU A 185 -2.33 14.73 -1.53
C LEU A 185 -3.06 15.91 -2.14
N ASP A 186 -2.87 17.12 -1.62
CA ASP A 186 -3.47 18.35 -2.16
C ASP A 186 -3.09 18.54 -3.64
N TYR A 187 -1.80 18.36 -3.98
CA TYR A 187 -1.36 18.43 -5.38
C TYR A 187 -2.05 17.41 -6.28
N LEU A 188 -2.20 16.16 -5.82
CA LEU A 188 -2.89 15.10 -6.58
C LEU A 188 -4.38 15.38 -6.71
N ILE A 189 -5.04 15.83 -5.64
CA ILE A 189 -6.45 16.24 -5.65
C ILE A 189 -6.66 17.37 -6.68
N ASP A 190 -5.84 18.41 -6.64
CA ASP A 190 -5.97 19.54 -7.56
C ASP A 190 -5.66 19.21 -9.02
N SER A 191 -4.68 18.32 -9.25
CA SER A 191 -4.15 18.03 -10.60
C SER A 191 -4.82 16.85 -11.30
N VAL A 192 -5.24 15.82 -10.54
CA VAL A 192 -5.73 14.53 -11.04
C VAL A 192 -7.24 14.42 -10.92
N SER A 193 -7.83 14.72 -9.74
CA SER A 193 -9.26 14.54 -9.49
C SER A 193 -10.18 15.26 -10.48
N PRO A 194 -9.86 16.48 -11.00
CA PRO A 194 -10.70 17.12 -12.00
C PRO A 194 -10.80 16.38 -13.33
N LYS A 195 -9.88 15.44 -13.59
CA LYS A 195 -9.81 14.62 -14.81
C LYS A 195 -10.40 13.23 -14.63
N MET A 196 -10.75 12.88 -13.39
CA MET A 196 -11.28 11.56 -13.03
C MET A 196 -12.78 11.63 -12.75
N GLY A 197 -13.45 10.49 -12.91
CA GLY A 197 -14.81 10.28 -12.42
C GLY A 197 -14.82 10.04 -10.90
N LYS A 198 -16.00 9.70 -10.38
CA LYS A 198 -16.17 9.22 -8.99
C LYS A 198 -16.08 7.70 -8.95
N ASN A 199 -15.57 7.16 -7.85
CA ASN A 199 -15.47 5.72 -7.60
C ASN A 199 -14.68 4.99 -8.70
N CYS A 200 -13.52 5.54 -9.05
CA CYS A 200 -12.65 4.98 -10.07
C CYS A 200 -12.00 3.67 -9.61
N ASN A 201 -11.77 2.77 -10.57
CA ASN A 201 -10.99 1.56 -10.38
C ASN A 201 -9.51 1.85 -10.66
N ILE A 202 -8.66 1.48 -9.73
CA ILE A 202 -7.21 1.69 -9.80
C ILE A 202 -6.49 0.35 -9.72
N LEU A 203 -5.58 0.08 -10.65
CA LEU A 203 -4.71 -1.08 -10.54
C LEU A 203 -3.37 -0.66 -9.94
N SER A 204 -3.07 -1.17 -8.74
CA SER A 204 -1.80 -0.91 -8.06
C SER A 204 -0.72 -1.87 -8.55
N THR A 205 0.27 -1.32 -9.25
CA THR A 205 1.39 -2.04 -9.85
C THR A 205 2.74 -1.64 -9.28
N LEU A 206 2.82 -0.46 -8.65
CA LEU A 206 4.03 0.08 -8.04
C LEU A 206 4.14 -0.36 -6.58
N PRO A 207 5.37 -0.59 -6.05
CA PRO A 207 5.54 -0.93 -4.65
C PRO A 207 4.97 0.16 -3.73
N MET A 208 4.04 -0.21 -2.83
CA MET A 208 3.46 0.75 -1.86
C MET A 208 4.46 1.20 -0.80
N ALA A 209 5.52 0.45 -0.54
CA ALA A 209 6.61 0.89 0.32
C ALA A 209 7.51 1.95 -0.34
N HIS A 210 7.31 2.28 -1.62
CA HIS A 210 7.98 3.36 -2.32
C HIS A 210 7.07 4.57 -2.42
N MET A 211 7.59 5.79 -2.16
CA MET A 211 6.78 7.02 -2.07
C MET A 211 5.87 7.27 -3.28
N TYR A 212 6.33 6.98 -4.50
CA TYR A 212 5.51 7.19 -5.69
C TYR A 212 4.26 6.30 -5.67
N GLY A 213 4.42 4.98 -5.45
CA GLY A 213 3.28 4.06 -5.33
C GLY A 213 2.41 4.37 -4.12
N LEU A 214 3.03 4.69 -2.96
CA LEU A 214 2.32 5.05 -1.74
C LEU A 214 1.37 6.23 -1.95
N MET A 215 1.86 7.30 -2.56
CA MET A 215 1.08 8.54 -2.72
C MET A 215 0.06 8.44 -3.85
N THR A 216 0.48 7.94 -5.04
CA THR A 216 -0.35 8.01 -6.25
C THR A 216 -1.32 6.84 -6.40
N GLU A 217 -0.90 5.61 -6.05
CA GLU A 217 -1.76 4.43 -6.21
C GLU A 217 -2.55 4.09 -4.95
N PHE A 218 -2.10 4.54 -3.76
CA PHE A 218 -2.74 4.17 -2.50
C PHE A 218 -3.39 5.35 -1.77
N LEU A 219 -2.62 6.24 -1.12
CA LEU A 219 -3.21 7.25 -0.22
C LEU A 219 -4.17 8.21 -0.93
N TYR A 220 -3.79 8.70 -2.12
CA TYR A 220 -4.66 9.55 -2.92
C TYR A 220 -6.00 8.87 -3.23
N ASN A 221 -5.98 7.60 -3.62
CA ASN A 221 -7.18 6.88 -3.98
C ASN A 221 -8.06 6.50 -2.79
N ILE A 222 -7.48 6.28 -1.62
CA ILE A 222 -8.24 6.10 -0.36
C ILE A 222 -8.98 7.41 -0.01
N VAL A 223 -8.32 8.55 -0.12
CA VAL A 223 -8.92 9.87 0.18
C VAL A 223 -10.06 10.20 -0.81
N GLU A 224 -9.88 9.89 -2.09
CA GLU A 224 -10.90 10.12 -3.13
C GLU A 224 -12.05 9.09 -3.12
N GLY A 225 -11.96 8.05 -2.29
CA GLY A 225 -12.99 7.02 -2.22
C GLY A 225 -13.00 6.06 -3.40
N ASN A 226 -11.86 5.89 -4.08
CA ASN A 226 -11.68 4.99 -5.21
C ASN A 226 -11.53 3.54 -4.78
N HIS A 227 -11.67 2.60 -5.73
CA HIS A 227 -11.48 1.18 -5.53
C HIS A 227 -10.11 0.74 -6.04
N ILE A 228 -9.26 0.21 -5.15
CA ILE A 228 -7.88 -0.18 -5.44
C ILE A 228 -7.78 -1.70 -5.57
N PHE A 229 -7.22 -2.17 -6.68
CA PHE A 229 -6.91 -3.57 -6.93
C PHE A 229 -5.40 -3.80 -6.79
N PHE A 230 -5.00 -4.71 -5.90
CA PHE A 230 -3.61 -5.06 -5.66
C PHE A 230 -3.23 -6.34 -6.41
N LEU A 231 -2.11 -6.31 -7.11
CA LEU A 231 -1.47 -7.52 -7.62
C LEU A 231 -0.67 -8.16 -6.47
N THR A 232 -1.23 -9.19 -5.85
CA THR A 232 -0.60 -9.90 -4.71
C THR A 232 0.54 -10.82 -5.15
N ARG A 233 0.72 -11.01 -6.46
CA ARG A 233 1.82 -11.78 -7.06
C ARG A 233 2.83 -10.82 -7.71
N LEU A 234 4.04 -11.33 -7.97
CA LEU A 234 5.05 -10.57 -8.72
C LEU A 234 4.47 -10.11 -10.06
N PRO A 235 4.49 -8.81 -10.35
CA PRO A 235 3.98 -8.27 -11.60
C PRO A 235 4.74 -8.85 -12.79
N SER A 236 4.08 -9.67 -13.59
CA SER A 236 4.58 -10.11 -14.91
C SER A 236 3.80 -9.39 -16.01
N PRO A 237 4.36 -9.21 -17.22
CA PRO A 237 3.63 -8.60 -18.33
C PRO A 237 2.28 -9.29 -18.60
N THR A 238 2.25 -10.60 -18.52
CA THR A 238 1.01 -11.39 -18.72
C THR A 238 -0.02 -11.10 -17.63
N LEU A 239 0.38 -11.14 -16.35
CA LEU A 239 -0.51 -10.86 -15.23
C LEU A 239 -1.07 -9.42 -15.29
N ILE A 240 -0.22 -8.45 -15.64
CA ILE A 240 -0.64 -7.05 -15.80
C ILE A 240 -1.64 -6.94 -16.95
N SER A 241 -1.38 -7.54 -18.11
CA SER A 241 -2.30 -7.50 -19.26
C SER A 241 -3.65 -8.14 -18.94
N GLU A 242 -3.67 -9.29 -18.25
CA GLU A 242 -4.90 -9.93 -17.78
C GLU A 242 -5.68 -9.03 -16.81
N ALA A 243 -4.99 -8.46 -15.82
CA ALA A 243 -5.61 -7.58 -14.84
C ALA A 243 -6.17 -6.30 -15.48
N LEU A 244 -5.44 -5.68 -16.41
CA LEU A 244 -5.91 -4.50 -17.16
C LEU A 244 -7.16 -4.82 -17.98
N ALA A 245 -7.21 -5.99 -18.65
CA ALA A 245 -8.35 -6.39 -19.47
C ALA A 245 -9.59 -6.69 -18.62
N GLU A 246 -9.42 -7.25 -17.42
CA GLU A 246 -10.51 -7.65 -16.52
C GLU A 246 -11.02 -6.47 -15.69
N ILE A 247 -10.12 -5.72 -15.05
CA ILE A 247 -10.45 -4.61 -14.12
C ILE A 247 -10.85 -3.36 -14.90
N LYS A 248 -10.20 -3.10 -16.04
CA LYS A 248 -10.36 -1.87 -16.84
C LYS A 248 -10.21 -0.62 -15.98
N PRO A 249 -9.04 -0.40 -15.38
CA PRO A 249 -8.83 0.72 -14.47
C PRO A 249 -9.02 2.05 -15.20
N ASP A 250 -9.60 3.02 -14.49
CA ASP A 250 -9.86 4.37 -15.01
C ASP A 250 -8.58 5.19 -15.13
N ILE A 251 -7.58 4.89 -14.29
CA ILE A 251 -6.25 5.49 -14.35
C ILE A 251 -5.17 4.43 -14.07
N LEU A 252 -4.04 4.58 -14.71
CA LEU A 252 -2.83 3.79 -14.47
C LEU A 252 -1.66 4.74 -14.17
N PHE A 253 -1.12 4.63 -12.96
CA PHE A 253 0.16 5.25 -12.62
C PHE A 253 1.27 4.29 -13.01
N ALA A 254 2.24 4.77 -13.77
CA ALA A 254 3.31 3.92 -14.27
C ALA A 254 4.64 4.65 -14.35
N VAL A 255 5.73 3.91 -14.28
CA VAL A 255 7.06 4.43 -14.57
C VAL A 255 7.35 4.31 -16.08
N PRO A 256 8.16 5.22 -16.66
CA PRO A 256 8.44 5.24 -18.10
C PRO A 256 8.87 3.90 -18.68
N LEU A 257 9.65 3.12 -17.93
CA LEU A 257 10.11 1.80 -18.36
C LEU A 257 8.95 0.80 -18.59
N VAL A 258 7.91 0.86 -17.78
CA VAL A 258 6.72 -0.02 -17.91
C VAL A 258 5.94 0.38 -19.15
N VAL A 259 5.72 1.69 -19.36
CA VAL A 259 5.06 2.22 -20.55
C VAL A 259 5.82 1.85 -21.82
N ASP A 260 7.16 2.03 -21.85
CA ASP A 260 7.99 1.65 -22.99
C ASP A 260 7.87 0.15 -23.32
N LYS A 261 7.91 -0.72 -22.30
CA LYS A 261 7.74 -2.16 -22.49
C LYS A 261 6.37 -2.54 -23.06
N ILE A 262 5.29 -1.92 -22.56
CA ILE A 262 3.93 -2.15 -23.07
C ILE A 262 3.85 -1.71 -24.54
N VAL A 263 4.31 -0.49 -24.84
CA VAL A 263 4.28 0.06 -26.20
C VAL A 263 5.08 -0.81 -27.17
N ARG A 264 6.29 -1.24 -26.79
CA ARG A 264 7.13 -2.10 -27.64
C ARG A 264 6.53 -3.47 -27.88
N LYS A 265 5.88 -4.05 -26.86
CA LYS A 265 5.34 -5.43 -26.95
C LYS A 265 3.96 -5.47 -27.60
N GLU A 266 3.09 -4.54 -27.24
CA GLU A 266 1.67 -4.61 -27.63
C GLU A 266 1.32 -3.65 -28.78
N VAL A 267 1.99 -2.50 -28.90
CA VAL A 267 1.64 -1.48 -29.90
C VAL A 267 2.51 -1.60 -31.15
N PHE A 268 3.85 -1.65 -31.01
CA PHE A 268 4.75 -1.67 -32.15
C PHE A 268 4.57 -2.84 -33.12
N PRO A 269 4.32 -4.10 -32.68
CA PRO A 269 4.10 -5.19 -33.63
C PRO A 269 2.90 -4.95 -34.56
N HIS A 270 1.85 -4.28 -34.04
CA HIS A 270 0.66 -3.95 -34.83
C HIS A 270 0.89 -2.75 -35.78
N ILE A 271 1.72 -1.78 -35.39
CA ILE A 271 1.97 -0.57 -36.18
C ILE A 271 3.10 -0.81 -37.23
N GLN A 272 4.02 -1.71 -36.98
CA GLN A 272 5.16 -1.97 -37.87
C GLN A 272 4.85 -2.89 -39.04
N THR A 273 3.65 -3.46 -39.14
CA THR A 273 3.25 -4.24 -40.30
C THR A 273 3.22 -3.36 -41.56
N ASN A 274 3.60 -3.92 -42.71
CA ASN A 274 3.59 -3.17 -44.01
C ASN A 274 2.17 -2.62 -44.31
N ARG A 275 1.13 -3.32 -43.90
CA ARG A 275 -0.28 -2.89 -44.01
C ARG A 275 -0.58 -1.67 -43.14
N ALA A 276 -0.12 -1.66 -41.89
CA ALA A 276 -0.31 -0.54 -40.98
C ALA A 276 0.47 0.70 -41.44
N LYS A 277 1.72 0.54 -41.90
CA LYS A 277 2.51 1.65 -42.49
C LYS A 277 1.81 2.27 -43.68
N LEU A 278 1.22 1.46 -44.58
CA LEU A 278 0.47 1.95 -45.74
C LEU A 278 -0.78 2.74 -45.32
N LEU A 279 -1.52 2.22 -44.31
CA LEU A 279 -2.73 2.84 -43.76
C LEU A 279 -2.43 4.14 -42.97
N MET A 280 -1.31 4.19 -42.26
CA MET A 280 -0.89 5.39 -41.52
C MET A 280 -0.46 6.55 -42.44
N ASN A 281 -0.10 6.26 -43.69
CA ASN A 281 0.20 7.29 -44.71
C ASN A 281 -1.08 7.90 -45.30
N MET A 282 -2.28 7.39 -45.00
CA MET A 282 -3.56 7.95 -45.40
C MET A 282 -4.08 8.94 -44.34
N PRO A 283 -4.27 10.24 -44.62
CA PRO A 283 -4.59 11.27 -43.61
C PRO A 283 -5.84 10.98 -42.78
N VAL A 284 -6.90 10.43 -43.42
CA VAL A 284 -8.17 10.11 -42.76
C VAL A 284 -8.06 8.91 -41.82
N ILE A 285 -7.26 7.92 -42.20
CA ILE A 285 -7.05 6.69 -41.41
C ILE A 285 -6.09 6.95 -40.26
N ASN A 286 -5.07 7.76 -40.47
CA ASN A 286 -4.14 8.21 -39.43
C ASN A 286 -4.88 8.94 -38.30
N LYS A 287 -5.87 9.78 -38.63
CA LYS A 287 -6.71 10.46 -37.63
C LYS A 287 -7.52 9.45 -36.79
N ARG A 288 -8.18 8.48 -37.43
CA ARG A 288 -8.94 7.42 -36.76
C ARG A 288 -8.10 6.47 -35.91
N ILE A 289 -6.88 6.12 -36.38
CA ILE A 289 -5.94 5.29 -35.60
C ILE A 289 -5.46 6.05 -34.37
N LYS A 290 -5.14 7.36 -34.50
CA LYS A 290 -4.75 8.20 -33.35
C LYS A 290 -5.89 8.39 -32.34
N GLU A 291 -7.12 8.47 -32.80
CA GLU A 291 -8.31 8.53 -31.93
C GLU A 291 -8.48 7.21 -31.17
N LYS A 292 -8.36 6.06 -31.85
CA LYS A 292 -8.50 4.73 -31.27
C LYS A 292 -7.34 4.29 -30.35
N VAL A 293 -6.16 4.90 -30.47
CA VAL A 293 -5.01 4.70 -29.57
C VAL A 293 -5.09 5.63 -28.35
N ARG A 294 -5.95 6.66 -28.40
CA ARG A 294 -6.25 7.56 -27.28
C ARG A 294 -7.41 7.08 -26.39
N GLU A 295 -8.27 6.21 -26.90
CA GLU A 295 -9.28 5.46 -26.17
C GLU A 295 -8.64 4.21 -25.49
#